data_af486bbd362f289652cdf4c1c3016db9
#
_entry.id   af486bbd362f289652cdf4c1c3016db9
#
_cell.length_a   1.000
_cell.length_b   1.000
_cell.length_c   1.000
_cell.angle_alpha   90.00
_cell.angle_beta   90.00
_cell.angle_gamma   90.00
#
_symmetry.space_group_name_H-M   'P 1'
#
loop_
_entity.id
_entity.type
_entity.pdbx_description
1 polymer ?
#
loop_
_entity_poly.entity_id
_entity_poly.type
_entity_poly.pdbx_seq_one_letter_code
_entity_poly.pdbx_strand_id
1 'polypeptide(L)'
;MLFLLPSRYCEVDSELEALSGTLFGQSQPGWQRVQAICNFVQQHIRFDYMQARANRTALETYRERTGVCRDFTHLAITFCRCLNIPARYCAGYLGDIGVPAAPYPMDVSAWFEAYLGGQWYAFDARHNTPRIGRVLMARGRDAADVALTTTFGVNQLESFKIWTDEIQKDFLTRPFGSLAEAW
;
A
#
# COMPACT_ATOMS: atom_id res chain seq x y z
N MET A 1 15.93 4.51 -11.77
CA MET A 1 15.01 4.76 -12.92
C MET A 1 13.81 3.82 -12.97
N LEU A 2 13.94 2.53 -12.63
CA LEU A 2 12.82 1.54 -12.71
C LEU A 2 11.50 2.02 -12.08
N PHE A 3 11.56 2.69 -10.94
CA PHE A 3 10.40 3.15 -10.19
C PHE A 3 9.83 4.52 -10.63
N LEU A 4 10.24 5.01 -11.79
CA LEU A 4 9.63 6.13 -12.52
C LEU A 4 8.81 5.66 -13.72
N LEU A 5 9.02 4.41 -14.17
CA LEU A 5 8.39 3.88 -15.37
C LEU A 5 6.94 3.43 -15.10
N PRO A 6 6.09 3.43 -16.13
CA PRO A 6 4.77 2.81 -16.05
C PRO A 6 4.90 1.32 -15.72
N SER A 7 3.86 0.78 -15.13
CA SER A 7 3.75 -0.64 -14.83
C SER A 7 2.30 -1.10 -15.01
N ARG A 8 2.01 -2.39 -14.81
CA ARG A 8 0.73 -2.98 -15.18
C ARG A 8 -0.49 -2.22 -14.62
N TYR A 9 -0.39 -1.72 -13.39
CA TYR A 9 -1.50 -1.04 -12.71
C TYR A 9 -1.25 0.45 -12.48
N CYS A 10 -0.08 0.96 -12.87
CA CYS A 10 0.32 2.35 -12.69
C CYS A 10 0.63 2.97 -14.07
N GLU A 11 -0.38 3.58 -14.68
CA GLU A 11 -0.34 4.15 -16.04
C GLU A 11 0.17 5.59 -15.99
N VAL A 12 1.46 5.80 -16.13
CA VAL A 12 2.10 7.13 -16.04
C VAL A 12 1.81 8.01 -17.27
N ASP A 13 1.55 7.38 -18.41
CA ASP A 13 1.27 7.99 -19.72
C ASP A 13 -0.24 8.16 -20.00
N SER A 14 -1.05 8.24 -18.97
CA SER A 14 -2.50 8.42 -19.04
C SER A 14 -2.91 9.88 -18.79
N GLU A 15 -4.23 10.14 -18.73
CA GLU A 15 -4.76 11.44 -18.33
C GLU A 15 -4.29 11.87 -16.91
N LEU A 16 -3.82 10.93 -16.10
CA LEU A 16 -3.29 11.21 -14.77
C LEU A 16 -2.01 12.06 -14.80
N GLU A 17 -1.25 12.03 -15.90
CA GLU A 17 -0.07 12.89 -16.07
C GLU A 17 -0.45 14.38 -16.04
N ALA A 18 -1.34 14.81 -16.93
CA ALA A 18 -1.81 16.20 -16.98
C ALA A 18 -2.51 16.61 -15.68
N LEU A 19 -3.30 15.70 -15.12
CA LEU A 19 -4.00 15.91 -13.86
C LEU A 19 -3.03 16.09 -12.69
N SER A 20 -1.95 15.30 -12.63
CA SER A 20 -0.94 15.40 -11.57
C SER A 20 -0.26 16.77 -11.56
N GLY A 21 0.05 17.30 -12.72
CA GLY A 21 0.60 18.66 -12.88
C GLY A 21 -0.36 19.73 -12.37
N THR A 22 -1.64 19.59 -12.69
CA THR A 22 -2.69 20.53 -12.26
C THR A 22 -2.92 20.49 -10.75
N LEU A 23 -3.01 19.29 -10.16
CA LEU A 23 -3.34 19.12 -8.74
C LEU A 23 -2.14 19.42 -7.82
N PHE A 24 -0.94 19.02 -8.23
CA PHE A 24 0.22 18.99 -7.30
C PHE A 24 1.41 19.80 -7.81
N GLY A 25 1.38 20.32 -9.05
CA GLY A 25 2.50 21.04 -9.65
C GLY A 25 2.97 22.24 -8.84
N GLN A 26 2.05 22.94 -8.18
CA GLN A 26 2.34 24.11 -7.33
C GLN A 26 2.71 23.75 -5.87
N SER A 27 2.56 22.49 -5.46
CA SER A 27 2.96 22.06 -4.11
C SER A 27 4.49 22.04 -4.00
N GLN A 28 5.01 22.30 -2.80
CA GLN A 28 6.44 22.26 -2.54
C GLN A 28 6.99 20.87 -2.84
N PRO A 29 8.07 20.74 -3.66
CA PRO A 29 8.69 19.45 -3.96
C PRO A 29 9.14 18.67 -2.72
N GLY A 30 9.26 17.37 -2.88
CA GLY A 30 9.69 16.47 -1.80
C GLY A 30 8.53 16.00 -0.93
N TRP A 31 8.72 15.96 0.38
CA TRP A 31 7.76 15.39 1.33
C TRP A 31 6.36 16.00 1.22
N GLN A 32 6.27 17.33 1.15
CA GLN A 32 4.98 18.01 1.11
C GLN A 32 4.16 17.65 -0.12
N ARG A 33 4.81 17.46 -1.27
CA ARG A 33 4.13 17.03 -2.51
C ARG A 33 3.60 15.60 -2.38
N VAL A 34 4.38 14.68 -1.84
CA VAL A 34 3.91 13.29 -1.61
C VAL A 34 2.78 13.26 -0.59
N GLN A 35 2.85 14.08 0.46
CA GLN A 35 1.78 14.21 1.43
C GLN A 35 0.50 14.78 0.82
N ALA A 36 0.62 15.78 -0.07
CA ALA A 36 -0.53 16.33 -0.81
C ALA A 36 -1.18 15.26 -1.70
N ILE A 37 -0.39 14.40 -2.34
CA ILE A 37 -0.89 13.25 -3.10
C ILE A 37 -1.66 12.28 -2.17
N CYS A 38 -1.09 11.91 -1.02
CA CYS A 38 -1.77 11.04 -0.05
C CYS A 38 -3.09 11.63 0.42
N ASN A 39 -3.11 12.92 0.76
CA ASN A 39 -4.32 13.63 1.20
C ASN A 39 -5.41 13.60 0.12
N PHE A 40 -5.02 13.89 -1.12
CA PHE A 40 -5.95 13.85 -2.25
C PHE A 40 -6.52 12.43 -2.46
N VAL A 41 -5.66 11.42 -2.52
CA VAL A 41 -6.09 10.04 -2.77
C VAL A 41 -7.03 9.56 -1.66
N GLN A 42 -6.71 9.84 -0.40
CA GLN A 42 -7.56 9.47 0.73
C GLN A 42 -8.96 10.12 0.66
N GLN A 43 -9.03 11.38 0.24
CA GLN A 43 -10.30 12.10 0.14
C GLN A 43 -11.09 11.72 -1.12
N HIS A 44 -10.39 11.38 -2.20
CA HIS A 44 -10.99 11.08 -3.50
C HIS A 44 -11.58 9.67 -3.56
N ILE A 45 -10.94 8.69 -2.90
CA ILE A 45 -11.29 7.27 -2.95
C ILE A 45 -12.04 6.84 -1.69
N ARG A 46 -13.20 6.22 -1.86
CA ARG A 46 -13.90 5.53 -0.77
C ARG A 46 -13.36 4.10 -0.63
N PHE A 47 -12.92 3.75 0.56
CA PHE A 47 -12.50 2.40 0.86
C PHE A 47 -13.71 1.46 0.95
N ASP A 48 -13.67 0.35 0.20
CA ASP A 48 -14.76 -0.63 0.19
C ASP A 48 -14.22 -2.02 -0.22
N TYR A 49 -14.20 -2.98 0.72
CA TYR A 49 -13.77 -4.35 0.44
C TYR A 49 -14.61 -5.05 -0.64
N MET A 50 -15.91 -4.76 -0.71
CA MET A 50 -16.80 -5.36 -1.69
C MET A 50 -16.49 -4.92 -3.12
N GLN A 51 -15.71 -3.86 -3.28
CA GLN A 51 -15.22 -3.35 -4.56
C GLN A 51 -13.82 -3.87 -4.91
N ALA A 52 -13.30 -4.86 -4.19
CA ALA A 52 -12.01 -5.46 -4.51
C ALA A 52 -12.04 -6.09 -5.90
N ARG A 53 -11.11 -5.67 -6.77
CA ARG A 53 -10.97 -6.16 -8.14
C ARG A 53 -9.49 -6.32 -8.50
N ALA A 54 -9.07 -7.53 -8.83
CA ALA A 54 -7.66 -7.88 -9.00
C ALA A 54 -6.95 -7.12 -10.14
N ASN A 55 -7.69 -6.64 -11.13
CA ASN A 55 -7.17 -5.99 -12.34
C ASN A 55 -7.40 -4.47 -12.41
N ARG A 56 -7.91 -3.83 -11.34
CA ARG A 56 -8.15 -2.39 -11.34
C ARG A 56 -6.84 -1.62 -11.45
N THR A 57 -6.80 -0.68 -12.40
CA THR A 57 -5.67 0.22 -12.64
C THR A 57 -5.79 1.50 -11.83
N ALA A 58 -4.72 2.32 -11.79
CA ALA A 58 -4.75 3.63 -11.14
C ALA A 58 -5.76 4.58 -11.79
N LEU A 59 -5.85 4.57 -13.13
CA LEU A 59 -6.82 5.39 -13.85
C LEU A 59 -8.26 4.98 -13.56
N GLU A 60 -8.55 3.67 -13.56
CA GLU A 60 -9.88 3.17 -13.17
C GLU A 60 -10.21 3.52 -11.73
N THR A 61 -9.26 3.39 -10.80
CA THR A 61 -9.43 3.79 -9.41
C THR A 61 -9.80 5.27 -9.29
N TYR A 62 -9.09 6.14 -10.02
CA TYR A 62 -9.39 7.57 -10.05
C TYR A 62 -10.81 7.85 -10.52
N ARG A 63 -11.25 7.21 -11.62
CA ARG A 63 -12.57 7.42 -12.22
C ARG A 63 -13.70 6.83 -11.38
N GLU A 64 -13.51 5.63 -10.84
CA GLU A 64 -14.54 4.91 -10.06
C GLU A 64 -14.65 5.43 -8.61
N ARG A 65 -13.63 6.11 -8.08
CA ARG A 65 -13.59 6.69 -6.73
C ARG A 65 -13.86 5.68 -5.61
N THR A 66 -13.51 4.42 -5.82
CA THR A 66 -13.67 3.35 -4.84
C THR A 66 -12.59 2.30 -5.01
N GLY A 67 -12.23 1.61 -3.95
CA GLY A 67 -11.24 0.54 -4.00
C GLY A 67 -10.76 0.07 -2.64
N VAL A 68 -9.73 -0.77 -2.66
CA VAL A 68 -9.06 -1.32 -1.48
C VAL A 68 -7.64 -0.75 -1.34
N CYS A 69 -6.91 -1.11 -0.30
CA CYS A 69 -5.57 -0.56 0.01
C CYS A 69 -4.62 -0.57 -1.20
N ARG A 70 -4.67 -1.62 -2.04
CA ARG A 70 -3.90 -1.73 -3.27
C ARG A 70 -4.21 -0.60 -4.25
N ASP A 71 -5.50 -0.28 -4.43
CA ASP A 71 -5.96 0.71 -5.40
C ASP A 71 -5.53 2.13 -4.99
N PHE A 72 -5.66 2.47 -3.70
CA PHE A 72 -5.11 3.71 -3.13
C PHE A 72 -3.60 3.83 -3.39
N THR A 73 -2.88 2.73 -3.17
CA THR A 73 -1.43 2.68 -3.35
C THR A 73 -1.03 2.87 -4.81
N HIS A 74 -1.71 2.21 -5.76
CA HIS A 74 -1.44 2.36 -7.19
C HIS A 74 -1.67 3.79 -7.67
N LEU A 75 -2.77 4.42 -7.25
CA LEU A 75 -3.06 5.80 -7.64
C LEU A 75 -2.02 6.78 -7.10
N ALA A 76 -1.62 6.62 -5.82
CA ALA A 76 -0.58 7.46 -5.23
C ALA A 76 0.78 7.28 -5.91
N ILE A 77 1.19 6.05 -6.21
CA ILE A 77 2.41 5.73 -6.96
C ILE A 77 2.38 6.38 -8.35
N THR A 78 1.25 6.28 -9.05
CA THR A 78 1.10 6.85 -10.40
C THR A 78 1.29 8.36 -10.35
N PHE A 79 0.63 9.08 -9.45
CA PHE A 79 0.83 10.52 -9.28
C PHE A 79 2.28 10.89 -8.91
N CYS A 80 2.92 10.12 -8.04
CA CYS A 80 4.34 10.34 -7.74
C CYS A 80 5.20 10.22 -8.99
N ARG A 81 5.02 9.17 -9.79
CA ARG A 81 5.80 8.93 -11.01
C ARG A 81 5.54 9.98 -12.08
N CYS A 82 4.29 10.40 -12.30
CA CYS A 82 3.95 11.50 -13.19
C CYS A 82 4.68 12.80 -12.81
N LEU A 83 4.99 13.00 -11.55
CA LEU A 83 5.74 14.16 -11.04
C LEU A 83 7.24 13.88 -10.86
N ASN A 84 7.77 12.86 -11.53
CA ASN A 84 9.19 12.46 -11.47
C ASN A 84 9.67 12.10 -10.05
N ILE A 85 8.80 11.61 -9.19
CA ILE A 85 9.16 11.09 -7.86
C ILE A 85 9.18 9.55 -7.96
N PRO A 86 10.37 8.90 -7.81
CA PRO A 86 10.43 7.45 -7.81
C PRO A 86 9.58 6.89 -6.68
N ALA A 87 8.66 5.98 -7.01
CA ALA A 87 7.77 5.37 -6.03
C ALA A 87 7.61 3.87 -6.31
N ARG A 88 7.63 3.06 -5.23
CA ARG A 88 7.52 1.60 -5.30
C ARG A 88 6.42 1.07 -4.38
N TYR A 89 5.78 0.03 -4.83
CA TYR A 89 4.74 -0.68 -4.11
C TYR A 89 5.33 -1.54 -3.00
N CYS A 90 4.67 -1.58 -1.87
CA CYS A 90 4.99 -2.44 -0.73
C CYS A 90 3.76 -3.24 -0.34
N ALA A 91 3.96 -4.52 -0.07
CA ALA A 91 2.96 -5.40 0.52
C ALA A 91 3.48 -6.01 1.83
N GLY A 92 2.60 -6.20 2.79
CA GLY A 92 2.97 -6.80 4.06
C GLY A 92 1.85 -6.78 5.09
N TYR A 93 2.21 -7.00 6.33
CA TYR A 93 1.26 -6.96 7.45
C TYR A 93 1.29 -5.59 8.12
N LEU A 94 0.13 -5.17 8.62
CA LEU A 94 -0.04 -3.93 9.37
C LEU A 94 -0.98 -4.22 10.54
N GLY A 95 -0.41 -4.50 11.69
CA GLY A 95 -1.15 -4.70 12.93
C GLY A 95 -1.79 -3.42 13.47
N ASP A 96 -2.83 -3.57 14.27
CA ASP A 96 -3.52 -2.46 14.94
C ASP A 96 -2.79 -2.04 16.22
N ILE A 97 -1.47 -1.80 16.11
CA ILE A 97 -0.61 -1.38 17.21
C ILE A 97 -0.72 0.14 17.40
N GLY A 98 -1.06 0.56 18.60
CA GLY A 98 -1.22 1.98 18.96
C GLY A 98 -2.44 2.66 18.34
N VAL A 99 -3.37 1.90 17.76
CA VAL A 99 -4.66 2.38 17.21
C VAL A 99 -5.78 1.43 17.65
N PRO A 100 -7.05 1.88 17.64
CA PRO A 100 -8.18 0.97 17.89
C PRO A 100 -8.21 -0.20 16.91
N ALA A 101 -8.52 -1.40 17.42
CA ALA A 101 -8.64 -2.59 16.59
C ALA A 101 -9.73 -2.42 15.52
N ALA A 102 -9.44 -2.83 14.30
CA ALA A 102 -10.40 -2.80 13.21
C ALA A 102 -11.51 -3.85 13.44
N PRO A 103 -12.77 -3.56 13.11
CA PRO A 103 -13.90 -4.48 13.33
C PRO A 103 -13.98 -5.62 12.28
N TYR A 104 -12.99 -5.79 11.44
CA TYR A 104 -12.93 -6.78 10.37
C TYR A 104 -11.62 -7.59 10.47
N PRO A 105 -11.59 -8.81 9.88
CA PRO A 105 -10.39 -9.63 9.88
C PRO A 105 -9.19 -8.91 9.28
N MET A 106 -8.01 -9.16 9.82
CA MET A 106 -6.75 -8.68 9.25
C MET A 106 -6.53 -9.27 7.86
N ASP A 107 -5.91 -8.47 6.99
CA ASP A 107 -5.55 -8.85 5.63
C ASP A 107 -4.16 -8.30 5.28
N VAL A 108 -3.61 -8.71 4.13
CA VAL A 108 -2.40 -8.09 3.60
C VAL A 108 -2.68 -6.63 3.28
N SER A 109 -1.85 -5.78 3.83
CA SER A 109 -1.92 -4.33 3.59
C SER A 109 -0.97 -3.92 2.47
N ALA A 110 -1.38 -2.90 1.73
CA ALA A 110 -0.55 -2.23 0.74
C ALA A 110 -0.27 -0.80 1.15
N TRP A 111 0.97 -0.37 0.92
CA TRP A 111 1.44 1.01 1.04
C TRP A 111 2.52 1.26 -0.02
N PHE A 112 3.14 2.42 -0.04
CA PHE A 112 4.23 2.69 -0.95
C PHE A 112 5.40 3.36 -0.25
N GLU A 113 6.54 3.31 -0.92
CA GLU A 113 7.71 4.09 -0.56
C GLU A 113 8.03 5.06 -1.70
N ALA A 114 8.32 6.32 -1.35
CA ALA A 114 8.79 7.35 -2.26
C ALA A 114 10.26 7.67 -1.98
N TYR A 115 11.06 7.90 -3.04
CA TYR A 115 12.46 8.23 -2.93
C TYR A 115 12.64 9.75 -2.89
N LEU A 116 13.04 10.26 -1.74
CA LEU A 116 13.18 11.68 -1.48
C LEU A 116 14.54 11.98 -0.86
N GLY A 117 15.27 12.93 -1.40
CA GLY A 117 16.54 13.37 -0.80
C GLY A 117 17.58 12.27 -0.60
N GLY A 118 17.60 11.25 -1.46
CA GLY A 118 18.56 10.15 -1.36
C GLY A 118 18.10 8.93 -0.55
N GLN A 119 16.87 8.94 -0.01
CA GLN A 119 16.34 7.84 0.82
C GLN A 119 14.90 7.47 0.46
N TRP A 120 14.52 6.24 0.82
CA TRP A 120 13.16 5.75 0.70
C TRP A 120 12.36 6.00 1.99
N TYR A 121 11.17 6.60 1.84
CA TYR A 121 10.26 6.87 2.95
C TYR A 121 8.91 6.22 2.69
N ALA A 122 8.35 5.56 3.72
CA ALA A 122 7.05 4.93 3.66
C ALA A 122 5.91 5.95 3.76
N PHE A 123 4.92 5.81 2.87
CA PHE A 123 3.68 6.56 2.83
C PHE A 123 2.49 5.61 2.69
N ASP A 124 1.34 6.00 3.21
CA ASP A 124 0.12 5.20 3.14
C ASP A 124 -1.07 6.09 2.80
N ALA A 125 -1.48 6.06 1.53
CA ALA A 125 -2.56 6.90 1.04
C ALA A 125 -3.95 6.47 1.54
N ARG A 126 -4.11 5.23 2.06
CA ARG A 126 -5.37 4.76 2.63
C ARG A 126 -5.58 5.30 4.03
N HIS A 127 -4.65 5.03 4.94
CA HIS A 127 -4.77 5.45 6.34
C HIS A 127 -4.38 6.92 6.52
N ASN A 128 -3.36 7.35 5.79
CA ASN A 128 -2.80 8.71 5.80
C ASN A 128 -2.47 9.25 7.21
N THR A 129 -2.10 8.33 8.07
CA THR A 129 -1.67 8.59 9.45
C THR A 129 -0.42 7.76 9.75
N PRO A 130 0.47 8.23 10.62
CA PRO A 130 1.58 7.41 11.08
C PRO A 130 1.06 6.10 11.71
N ARG A 131 1.57 4.98 11.23
CA ARG A 131 1.27 3.64 11.76
C ARG A 131 2.57 2.94 12.08
N ILE A 132 2.63 2.32 13.24
CA ILE A 132 3.70 1.41 13.66
C ILE A 132 3.30 -0.05 13.40
N GLY A 133 4.23 -0.98 13.54
CA GLY A 133 3.92 -2.41 13.36
C GLY A 133 3.80 -2.86 11.90
N ARG A 134 4.41 -2.14 10.95
CA ARG A 134 4.53 -2.58 9.56
C ARG A 134 5.56 -3.70 9.45
N VAL A 135 5.13 -4.86 8.96
CA VAL A 135 6.00 -5.97 8.61
C VAL A 135 6.04 -6.08 7.09
N LEU A 136 7.13 -5.63 6.49
CA LEU A 136 7.30 -5.66 5.05
C LEU A 136 7.56 -7.10 4.57
N MET A 137 6.77 -7.57 3.59
CA MET A 137 6.98 -8.85 2.92
C MET A 137 7.67 -8.68 1.57
N ALA A 138 7.20 -7.77 0.74
CA ALA A 138 7.71 -7.60 -0.61
C ALA A 138 7.61 -6.16 -1.11
N ARG A 139 8.50 -5.84 -2.07
CA ARG A 139 8.52 -4.59 -2.83
C ARG A 139 8.46 -4.88 -4.32
N GLY A 140 7.78 -4.03 -5.07
CA GLY A 140 7.69 -4.12 -6.52
C GLY A 140 7.33 -2.80 -7.18
N ARG A 141 7.15 -2.79 -8.50
CA ARG A 141 6.67 -1.62 -9.23
C ARG A 141 5.20 -1.35 -8.94
N ASP A 142 4.44 -2.42 -8.86
CA ASP A 142 3.03 -2.46 -8.46
C ASP A 142 2.67 -3.87 -7.94
N ALA A 143 1.38 -4.15 -7.72
CA ALA A 143 0.94 -5.43 -7.17
C ALA A 143 1.23 -6.65 -8.07
N ALA A 144 1.49 -6.46 -9.38
CA ALA A 144 1.83 -7.58 -10.26
C ALA A 144 3.21 -8.18 -9.94
N ASP A 145 4.12 -7.37 -9.39
CA ASP A 145 5.46 -7.83 -9.00
C ASP A 145 5.50 -8.49 -7.61
N VAL A 146 4.41 -8.40 -6.83
CA VAL A 146 4.37 -8.85 -5.42
C VAL A 146 3.17 -9.77 -5.16
N ALA A 147 3.04 -10.80 -5.97
CA ALA A 147 2.00 -11.81 -5.79
C ALA A 147 2.12 -12.49 -4.42
N LEU A 148 0.99 -12.63 -3.71
CA LEU A 148 0.93 -13.33 -2.43
C LEU A 148 1.18 -14.82 -2.58
N THR A 149 0.68 -15.40 -3.67
CA THR A 149 0.89 -16.79 -4.04
C THR A 149 1.11 -16.90 -5.54
N THR A 150 1.93 -17.86 -5.95
CA THR A 150 2.07 -18.26 -7.35
C THR A 150 1.76 -19.74 -7.44
N THR A 151 0.75 -20.10 -8.23
CA THR A 151 0.28 -21.48 -8.36
C THR A 151 0.30 -21.91 -9.82
N PHE A 152 0.50 -23.20 -10.05
CA PHE A 152 0.50 -23.82 -11.37
C PHE A 152 -0.59 -24.91 -11.42
N GLY A 153 -1.35 -24.95 -12.51
CA GLY A 153 -2.46 -25.88 -12.69
C GLY A 153 -3.79 -25.35 -12.10
N VAL A 154 -4.80 -26.19 -12.11
CA VAL A 154 -6.12 -25.85 -11.52
C VAL A 154 -6.02 -25.95 -10.01
N ASN A 155 -6.34 -24.87 -9.34
CA ASN A 155 -6.36 -24.80 -7.87
C ASN A 155 -7.45 -23.83 -7.40
N GLN A 156 -7.85 -23.96 -6.14
CA GLN A 156 -8.82 -23.10 -5.47
C GLN A 156 -8.28 -22.74 -4.09
N LEU A 157 -8.29 -21.45 -3.75
CA LEU A 157 -7.96 -20.99 -2.41
C LEU A 157 -9.14 -21.31 -1.48
N GLU A 158 -8.92 -22.19 -0.49
CA GLU A 158 -9.95 -22.57 0.46
C GLU A 158 -10.04 -21.63 1.67
N SER A 159 -8.89 -21.20 2.19
CA SER A 159 -8.87 -20.25 3.30
C SER A 159 -7.58 -19.44 3.31
N PHE A 160 -7.68 -18.22 3.82
CA PHE A 160 -6.54 -17.34 4.05
C PHE A 160 -6.81 -16.52 5.30
N LYS A 161 -5.94 -16.63 6.30
CA LYS A 161 -6.09 -15.93 7.57
C LYS A 161 -4.78 -15.27 7.95
N ILE A 162 -4.85 -14.04 8.42
CA ILE A 162 -3.71 -13.26 8.91
C ILE A 162 -4.06 -12.71 10.28
N TRP A 163 -3.10 -12.73 11.17
CA TRP A 163 -3.13 -11.97 12.43
C TRP A 163 -1.73 -11.45 12.72
N THR A 164 -1.66 -10.30 13.35
CA THR A 164 -0.42 -9.62 13.74
C THR A 164 -0.66 -8.96 15.08
N ASP A 165 0.08 -9.38 16.10
CA ASP A 165 -0.06 -8.87 17.46
C ASP A 165 1.25 -8.27 17.96
N GLU A 166 1.14 -7.35 18.92
CA GLU A 166 2.29 -6.83 19.65
C GLU A 166 2.74 -7.84 20.69
N ILE A 167 4.00 -8.26 20.62
CA ILE A 167 4.58 -9.15 21.66
C ILE A 167 4.98 -8.29 22.86
N GLN A 168 4.35 -8.51 24.01
CA GLN A 168 4.74 -7.86 25.25
C GLN A 168 6.13 -8.32 25.69
N LYS A 169 6.91 -7.43 26.33
CA LYS A 169 8.29 -7.71 26.77
C LYS A 169 8.43 -8.97 27.61
N ASP A 170 7.45 -9.31 28.41
CA ASP A 170 7.45 -10.51 29.26
C ASP A 170 7.44 -11.83 28.46
N PHE A 171 6.99 -11.78 27.20
CA PHE A 171 7.03 -12.95 26.30
C PHE A 171 8.44 -13.24 25.80
N LEU A 172 9.28 -12.23 25.64
CA LEU A 172 10.67 -12.36 25.15
C LEU A 172 11.61 -12.97 26.21
N THR A 173 11.20 -13.01 27.48
CA THR A 173 11.97 -13.59 28.60
C THR A 173 11.59 -15.02 28.90
N ARG A 174 10.57 -15.60 28.25
CA ARG A 174 10.16 -16.98 28.45
C ARG A 174 11.08 -17.95 27.70
N PRO A 175 11.53 -19.06 28.29
CA PRO A 175 12.31 -20.07 27.56
C PRO A 175 11.49 -20.66 26.41
N PHE A 176 12.14 -20.95 25.28
CA PHE A 176 11.55 -21.41 24.03
C PHE A 176 10.58 -22.59 24.10
N GLY A 177 10.58 -23.33 25.21
CA GLY A 177 9.70 -24.50 25.43
C GLY A 177 8.28 -24.19 25.91
N SER A 178 7.95 -22.93 26.28
CA SER A 178 6.63 -22.57 26.81
C SER A 178 5.65 -22.03 25.77
N LEU A 179 6.05 -21.95 24.50
CA LEU A 179 5.22 -21.41 23.38
C LEU A 179 4.30 -22.48 22.76
N ALA A 180 4.47 -23.74 23.08
CA ALA A 180 3.69 -24.85 22.50
C ALA A 180 2.25 -24.98 23.04
N GLU A 181 1.90 -24.25 24.11
CA GLU A 181 0.58 -24.37 24.75
C GLU A 181 -0.39 -23.21 24.39
N ALA A 182 0.00 -22.29 23.48
CA ALA A 182 -0.79 -21.12 23.17
C ALA A 182 -1.42 -21.14 21.74
N TRP A 183 -1.51 -22.36 21.11
CA TRP A 183 -2.11 -22.53 19.77
C TRP A 183 -3.23 -23.55 19.77
#